data_a9cc046868cc6bdd57e7054ec77f2daa
#
_entry.id   a9cc046868cc6bdd57e7054ec77f2daa
#
_cell.length_a   1.000
_cell.length_b   1.000
_cell.length_c   1.000
_cell.angle_alpha   90.00
_cell.angle_beta   90.00
_cell.angle_gamma   90.00
#
_symmetry.space_group_name_H-M   'P 1'
#
loop_
_entity.id
_entity.type
_entity.pdbx_description
1 polymer ?
#
loop_
_entity_poly.entity_id
_entity_poly.type
_entity_poly.pdbx_seq_one_letter_code
_entity_poly.pdbx_strand_id
1 'polypeptide(L)'
;MTFTRTLLALTMAIVPAVSFASEKTAEQKLEEVTQILKENPQILDSLHQNLQEYIAYQQSFGDTLKEVRQYLSDGKHSSFGAENPELTIINVTDYSCPFCKRLEGELVKVGKEYPQVKVLNLNVSFKEQYEKNGYNSASYALNVWQNQRDKYGQVHELLVKKPGAHDARSLNQIAKKTGTEAQLVDDKETKALLDKNYQYFTQLGLRGTPALIINDQVIPGYVPFDELEKVIDQELAN
;
A
#
# COMPACT_ATOMS: atom_id res chain seq x y z
N MET A 1 62.83 -56.25 23.75
CA MET A 1 61.61 -55.73 24.37
C MET A 1 61.51 -54.24 24.09
N THR A 2 60.82 -53.91 23.05
CA THR A 2 60.66 -52.52 22.54
C THR A 2 59.27 -52.01 22.86
N PHE A 3 59.13 -50.97 23.71
CA PHE A 3 57.90 -50.37 24.10
C PHE A 3 57.57 -49.26 23.13
N THR A 4 56.53 -49.42 22.31
CA THR A 4 56.00 -48.42 21.41
C THR A 4 55.04 -47.54 22.18
N ARG A 5 55.37 -46.24 22.37
CA ARG A 5 54.48 -45.18 22.93
C ARG A 5 53.58 -44.64 21.83
N THR A 6 52.32 -44.93 21.91
CA THR A 6 51.29 -44.34 21.04
C THR A 6 50.92 -42.96 21.59
N LEU A 7 51.19 -41.90 20.80
CA LEU A 7 50.78 -40.53 21.12
C LEU A 7 49.33 -40.33 20.63
N LEU A 8 48.38 -40.11 21.54
CA LEU A 8 47.02 -39.76 21.21
C LEU A 8 46.95 -38.23 21.01
N ALA A 9 46.80 -37.79 19.78
CA ALA A 9 46.61 -36.37 19.44
C ALA A 9 45.14 -36.01 19.65
N LEU A 10 44.88 -35.20 20.68
CA LEU A 10 43.54 -34.63 20.97
C LEU A 10 43.32 -33.41 20.09
N THR A 11 42.55 -33.55 19.00
CA THR A 11 42.15 -32.42 18.14
C THR A 11 41.00 -31.70 18.80
N MET A 12 41.26 -30.52 19.35
CA MET A 12 40.30 -29.61 19.92
C MET A 12 39.61 -28.85 18.74
N ALA A 13 38.35 -29.23 18.45
CA ALA A 13 37.55 -28.53 17.44
C ALA A 13 37.13 -27.16 17.99
N ILE A 14 37.68 -26.09 17.44
CA ILE A 14 37.25 -24.72 17.72
C ILE A 14 35.96 -24.50 16.92
N VAL A 15 34.81 -24.55 17.62
CA VAL A 15 33.54 -24.13 17.08
C VAL A 15 33.50 -22.60 17.15
N PRO A 16 33.41 -21.88 16.03
CA PRO A 16 33.25 -20.44 16.08
C PRO A 16 31.88 -20.11 16.72
N ALA A 17 31.90 -19.41 17.86
CA ALA A 17 30.72 -18.84 18.47
C ALA A 17 30.21 -17.75 17.54
N VAL A 18 29.15 -18.03 16.77
CA VAL A 18 28.40 -17.02 16.05
C VAL A 18 27.65 -16.20 17.10
N SER A 19 28.21 -15.05 17.47
CA SER A 19 27.50 -14.07 18.29
C SER A 19 26.33 -13.52 17.47
N PHE A 20 25.13 -14.03 17.69
CA PHE A 20 23.91 -13.31 17.35
C PHE A 20 23.88 -12.06 18.21
N ALA A 21 24.03 -10.89 17.59
CA ALA A 21 23.79 -9.62 18.28
C ALA A 21 22.33 -9.65 18.76
N SER A 22 22.14 -9.83 20.06
CA SER A 22 20.81 -9.78 20.66
C SER A 22 20.24 -8.39 20.46
N GLU A 23 19.05 -8.33 19.88
CA GLU A 23 18.33 -7.06 19.70
C GLU A 23 18.09 -6.42 21.10
N LYS A 24 18.41 -5.13 21.24
CA LYS A 24 18.29 -4.41 22.53
C LYS A 24 16.82 -4.41 22.98
N THR A 25 16.58 -4.67 24.24
CA THR A 25 15.25 -4.56 24.84
C THR A 25 14.76 -3.09 24.85
N ALA A 26 13.47 -2.90 25.06
CA ALA A 26 12.89 -1.54 25.16
C ALA A 26 13.53 -0.75 26.32
N GLU A 27 13.78 -1.40 27.46
CA GLU A 27 14.45 -0.77 28.61
C GLU A 27 15.87 -0.33 28.25
N GLN A 28 16.66 -1.19 27.58
CA GLN A 28 18.01 -0.85 27.15
C GLN A 28 18.03 0.33 26.17
N LYS A 29 17.07 0.36 25.23
CA LYS A 29 16.90 1.48 24.28
C LYS A 29 16.55 2.76 25.02
N LEU A 30 15.65 2.71 26.01
CA LEU A 30 15.24 3.87 26.83
C LEU A 30 16.42 4.42 27.66
N GLU A 31 17.20 3.55 28.28
CA GLU A 31 18.38 3.96 29.06
C GLU A 31 19.43 4.64 28.17
N GLU A 32 19.70 4.09 27.00
CA GLU A 32 20.61 4.67 26.00
C GLU A 32 20.14 6.04 25.53
N VAL A 33 18.85 6.19 25.18
CA VAL A 33 18.26 7.47 24.80
C VAL A 33 18.37 8.50 25.94
N THR A 34 18.08 8.07 27.18
CA THR A 34 18.19 8.92 28.35
C THR A 34 19.63 9.41 28.57
N GLN A 35 20.62 8.53 28.39
CA GLN A 35 22.03 8.91 28.51
C GLN A 35 22.46 9.89 27.40
N ILE A 36 22.05 9.64 26.14
CA ILE A 36 22.33 10.56 25.02
C ILE A 36 21.77 11.97 25.33
N LEU A 37 20.56 12.05 25.85
CA LEU A 37 19.93 13.35 26.19
C LEU A 37 20.62 14.07 27.35
N LYS A 38 21.10 13.34 28.37
CA LYS A 38 21.87 13.93 29.46
C LYS A 38 23.20 14.51 28.97
N GLU A 39 23.85 13.84 28.01
CA GLU A 39 25.11 14.29 27.43
C GLU A 39 24.93 15.43 26.41
N ASN A 40 23.72 15.56 25.85
CA ASN A 40 23.40 16.54 24.81
C ASN A 40 22.13 17.34 25.13
N PRO A 41 22.11 18.12 26.25
CA PRO A 41 20.88 18.80 26.68
C PRO A 41 20.35 19.83 25.68
N GLN A 42 21.20 20.33 24.78
CA GLN A 42 20.82 21.31 23.76
C GLN A 42 19.82 20.78 22.71
N ILE A 43 19.66 19.44 22.56
CA ILE A 43 18.71 18.85 21.62
C ILE A 43 17.36 18.54 22.27
N LEU A 44 17.22 18.68 23.59
CA LEU A 44 16.06 18.18 24.33
C LEU A 44 14.75 18.84 23.86
N ASP A 45 14.74 20.17 23.71
CA ASP A 45 13.52 20.91 23.34
C ASP A 45 13.05 20.53 21.92
N SER A 46 13.97 20.45 20.97
CA SER A 46 13.63 20.09 19.61
C SER A 46 13.18 18.64 19.50
N LEU A 47 13.81 17.72 20.24
CA LEU A 47 13.39 16.33 20.29
C LEU A 47 12.01 16.17 20.93
N HIS A 48 11.75 16.86 22.04
CA HIS A 48 10.46 16.84 22.71
C HIS A 48 9.33 17.34 21.79
N GLN A 49 9.55 18.46 21.10
CA GLN A 49 8.59 18.98 20.13
C GLN A 49 8.35 17.98 18.99
N ASN A 50 9.40 17.44 18.36
CA ASN A 50 9.30 16.48 17.29
C ASN A 50 8.57 15.21 17.73
N LEU A 51 8.79 14.75 18.95
CA LEU A 51 8.10 13.57 19.50
C LEU A 51 6.60 13.84 19.70
N GLN A 52 6.23 15.03 20.20
CA GLN A 52 4.83 15.42 20.33
C GLN A 52 4.15 15.51 18.95
N GLU A 53 4.80 16.12 17.96
CA GLU A 53 4.31 16.20 16.59
C GLU A 53 4.15 14.81 15.97
N TYR A 54 5.11 13.91 16.21
CA TYR A 54 5.04 12.51 15.74
C TYR A 54 3.86 11.76 16.37
N ILE A 55 3.65 11.89 17.69
CA ILE A 55 2.52 11.25 18.38
C ILE A 55 1.18 11.79 17.85
N ALA A 56 1.07 13.11 17.72
CA ALA A 56 -0.14 13.74 17.18
C ALA A 56 -0.42 13.29 15.73
N TYR A 57 0.63 13.18 14.90
CA TYR A 57 0.51 12.66 13.54
C TYR A 57 0.04 11.20 13.54
N GLN A 58 0.62 10.32 14.38
CA GLN A 58 0.22 8.91 14.45
C GLN A 58 -1.26 8.74 14.87
N GLN A 59 -1.72 9.55 15.84
CA GLN A 59 -3.12 9.56 16.25
C GLN A 59 -4.03 10.02 15.12
N SER A 60 -3.70 11.16 14.48
CA SER A 60 -4.45 11.69 13.33
C SER A 60 -4.47 10.72 12.15
N PHE A 61 -3.35 10.05 11.88
CA PHE A 61 -3.26 9.03 10.82
C PHE A 61 -4.19 7.85 11.12
N GLY A 62 -4.17 7.31 12.34
CA GLY A 62 -5.03 6.20 12.75
C GLY A 62 -6.52 6.53 12.63
N ASP A 63 -6.94 7.70 13.09
CA ASP A 63 -8.32 8.18 12.97
C ASP A 63 -8.73 8.35 11.50
N THR A 64 -7.90 9.00 10.69
CA THR A 64 -8.13 9.16 9.25
C THR A 64 -8.23 7.81 8.54
N LEU A 65 -7.33 6.88 8.87
CA LEU A 65 -7.31 5.56 8.25
C LEU A 65 -8.59 4.76 8.57
N LYS A 66 -9.10 4.88 9.79
CA LYS A 66 -10.38 4.28 10.18
C LYS A 66 -11.55 4.84 9.36
N GLU A 67 -11.59 6.16 9.17
CA GLU A 67 -12.59 6.81 8.31
C GLU A 67 -12.46 6.35 6.86
N VAL A 68 -11.24 6.27 6.32
CA VAL A 68 -10.97 5.82 4.95
C VAL A 68 -11.42 4.38 4.74
N ARG A 69 -11.16 3.48 5.69
CA ARG A 69 -11.64 2.10 5.60
C ARG A 69 -13.16 2.02 5.55
N GLN A 70 -13.84 2.74 6.41
CA GLN A 70 -15.30 2.81 6.41
C GLN A 70 -15.84 3.39 5.09
N TYR A 71 -15.25 4.50 4.62
CA TYR A 71 -15.61 5.16 3.37
C TYR A 71 -15.43 4.26 2.15
N LEU A 72 -14.30 3.55 2.03
CA LEU A 72 -14.05 2.65 0.91
C LEU A 72 -14.90 1.37 0.94
N SER A 73 -15.45 1.02 2.10
CA SER A 73 -16.28 -0.18 2.29
C SER A 73 -17.76 0.06 1.95
N ASP A 74 -18.15 1.27 1.56
CA ASP A 74 -19.56 1.63 1.25
C ASP A 74 -20.08 1.03 -0.09
N GLY A 75 -19.23 0.33 -0.83
CA GLY A 75 -19.55 -0.30 -2.12
C GLY A 75 -19.47 0.63 -3.33
N LYS A 76 -19.20 1.93 -3.13
CA LYS A 76 -19.04 2.91 -4.22
C LYS A 76 -17.67 2.85 -4.87
N HIS A 77 -16.69 2.31 -4.17
CA HIS A 77 -15.31 2.15 -4.61
C HIS A 77 -15.06 0.74 -5.11
N SER A 78 -14.20 0.62 -6.14
CA SER A 78 -13.85 -0.68 -6.68
C SER A 78 -13.02 -1.49 -5.70
N SER A 79 -13.29 -2.78 -5.65
CA SER A 79 -12.60 -3.72 -4.79
C SER A 79 -12.59 -5.11 -5.40
N PHE A 80 -11.69 -5.96 -4.95
CA PHE A 80 -11.66 -7.38 -5.29
C PHE A 80 -11.14 -8.21 -4.12
N GLY A 81 -11.25 -9.54 -4.21
CA GLY A 81 -10.86 -10.48 -3.16
C GLY A 81 -12.03 -10.87 -2.24
N ALA A 82 -11.73 -11.15 -0.99
CA ALA A 82 -12.67 -11.71 -0.01
C ALA A 82 -13.90 -10.83 0.24
N GLU A 83 -15.08 -11.44 0.38
CA GLU A 83 -16.27 -10.74 0.87
C GLU A 83 -16.16 -10.46 2.38
N ASN A 84 -15.68 -11.45 3.15
CA ASN A 84 -15.41 -11.34 4.58
C ASN A 84 -13.89 -11.47 4.79
N PRO A 85 -13.11 -10.39 4.66
CA PRO A 85 -11.66 -10.45 4.70
C PRO A 85 -11.12 -10.59 6.13
N GLU A 86 -10.04 -11.38 6.26
CA GLU A 86 -9.19 -11.36 7.44
C GLU A 86 -8.21 -10.18 7.39
N LEU A 87 -7.78 -9.80 6.17
CA LEU A 87 -6.91 -8.67 5.94
C LEU A 87 -7.43 -7.80 4.80
N THR A 88 -7.42 -6.48 5.00
CA THR A 88 -7.78 -5.50 3.97
C THR A 88 -6.58 -4.65 3.58
N ILE A 89 -6.30 -4.61 2.29
CA ILE A 89 -5.28 -3.76 1.67
C ILE A 89 -5.96 -2.56 1.00
N ILE A 90 -5.55 -1.34 1.31
CA ILE A 90 -5.96 -0.16 0.56
C ILE A 90 -4.91 0.09 -0.52
N ASN A 91 -5.31 0.05 -1.79
CA ASN A 91 -4.49 0.35 -2.95
C ASN A 91 -4.76 1.78 -3.42
N VAL A 92 -3.84 2.68 -3.15
CA VAL A 92 -3.89 4.07 -3.62
C VAL A 92 -3.30 4.12 -5.02
N THR A 93 -4.15 4.34 -6.02
CA THR A 93 -3.80 4.09 -7.42
C THR A 93 -4.26 5.18 -8.38
N ASP A 94 -3.54 5.32 -9.50
CA ASP A 94 -3.83 6.25 -10.60
C ASP A 94 -3.61 5.54 -11.95
N TYR A 95 -4.62 5.51 -12.80
CA TYR A 95 -4.54 4.90 -14.13
C TYR A 95 -3.53 5.59 -15.08
N SER A 96 -3.05 6.78 -14.76
CA SER A 96 -1.97 7.44 -15.50
C SER A 96 -0.56 7.07 -15.03
N CYS A 97 -0.46 6.40 -13.87
CA CYS A 97 0.81 6.07 -13.24
C CYS A 97 1.36 4.71 -13.74
N PRO A 98 2.54 4.65 -14.35
CA PRO A 98 3.10 3.39 -14.86
C PRO A 98 3.43 2.37 -13.77
N PHE A 99 3.82 2.83 -12.58
CA PHE A 99 4.09 1.94 -11.45
C PHE A 99 2.81 1.39 -10.82
N CYS A 100 1.70 2.14 -10.85
CA CYS A 100 0.38 1.61 -10.46
C CYS A 100 -0.04 0.47 -11.37
N LYS A 101 0.09 0.66 -12.69
CA LYS A 101 -0.22 -0.37 -13.68
C LYS A 101 0.63 -1.63 -13.51
N ARG A 102 1.90 -1.45 -13.11
CA ARG A 102 2.78 -2.57 -12.82
C ARG A 102 2.38 -3.29 -11.53
N LEU A 103 2.04 -2.54 -10.48
CA LEU A 103 1.62 -3.09 -9.18
C LEU A 103 0.33 -3.91 -9.30
N GLU A 104 -0.56 -3.56 -10.22
CA GLU A 104 -1.80 -4.29 -10.47
C GLU A 104 -1.56 -5.77 -10.77
N GLY A 105 -0.50 -6.10 -11.51
CA GLY A 105 -0.09 -7.48 -11.77
C GLY A 105 0.29 -8.25 -10.49
N GLU A 106 0.87 -7.58 -9.52
CA GLU A 106 1.22 -8.18 -8.22
C GLU A 106 -0.03 -8.34 -7.33
N LEU A 107 -0.93 -7.36 -7.35
CA LEU A 107 -2.19 -7.44 -6.61
C LEU A 107 -3.13 -8.53 -7.14
N VAL A 108 -3.09 -8.81 -8.45
CA VAL A 108 -3.79 -9.97 -9.03
C VAL A 108 -3.25 -11.29 -8.48
N LYS A 109 -1.93 -11.41 -8.24
CA LYS A 109 -1.34 -12.58 -7.59
C LYS A 109 -1.80 -12.68 -6.12
N VAL A 110 -1.80 -11.54 -5.39
CA VAL A 110 -2.34 -11.51 -4.03
C VAL A 110 -3.77 -12.05 -3.97
N GLY A 111 -4.66 -11.61 -4.85
CA GLY A 111 -6.03 -12.10 -4.88
C GLY A 111 -6.18 -13.59 -5.20
N LYS A 112 -5.17 -14.21 -5.83
CA LYS A 112 -5.16 -15.66 -6.13
C LYS A 112 -4.59 -16.49 -4.98
N GLU A 113 -3.46 -16.04 -4.41
CA GLU A 113 -2.73 -16.78 -3.37
C GLU A 113 -3.34 -16.57 -1.98
N TYR A 114 -4.02 -15.43 -1.75
CA TYR A 114 -4.60 -15.03 -0.47
C TYR A 114 -6.12 -14.80 -0.60
N PRO A 115 -6.94 -15.86 -0.68
CA PRO A 115 -8.40 -15.75 -0.88
C PRO A 115 -9.12 -15.05 0.29
N GLN A 116 -8.49 -14.92 1.47
CA GLN A 116 -8.98 -14.19 2.64
C GLN A 116 -8.63 -12.70 2.63
N VAL A 117 -7.86 -12.22 1.64
CA VAL A 117 -7.48 -10.81 1.52
C VAL A 117 -8.46 -10.06 0.63
N LYS A 118 -8.78 -8.83 0.99
CA LYS A 118 -9.53 -7.87 0.18
C LYS A 118 -8.68 -6.67 -0.19
N VAL A 119 -8.75 -6.26 -1.44
CA VAL A 119 -8.14 -5.01 -1.91
C VAL A 119 -9.24 -3.99 -2.18
N LEU A 120 -9.13 -2.82 -1.56
CA LEU A 120 -9.98 -1.65 -1.77
C LEU A 120 -9.19 -0.59 -2.54
N ASN A 121 -9.72 -0.08 -3.64
CA ASN A 121 -9.03 0.91 -4.46
C ASN A 121 -9.43 2.34 -4.07
N LEU A 122 -8.48 3.12 -3.61
CA LEU A 122 -8.57 4.57 -3.48
C LEU A 122 -8.00 5.19 -4.77
N ASN A 123 -8.88 5.43 -5.75
CA ASN A 123 -8.47 6.01 -7.03
C ASN A 123 -8.24 7.51 -6.87
N VAL A 124 -7.07 7.97 -7.34
CA VAL A 124 -6.73 9.38 -7.49
C VAL A 124 -6.32 9.66 -8.94
N SER A 125 -6.30 10.92 -9.35
CA SER A 125 -5.86 11.30 -10.69
C SER A 125 -5.02 12.57 -10.60
N PHE A 126 -3.70 12.45 -10.87
CA PHE A 126 -2.77 13.56 -10.80
C PHE A 126 -2.45 14.18 -12.15
N LYS A 127 -2.43 13.38 -13.21
CA LYS A 127 -1.97 13.79 -14.53
C LYS A 127 -3.10 13.97 -15.53
N GLU A 128 -4.21 13.28 -15.32
CA GLU A 128 -5.36 13.38 -16.20
C GLU A 128 -6.30 14.45 -15.68
N GLN A 129 -6.38 15.56 -16.39
CA GLN A 129 -7.45 16.51 -16.19
C GLN A 129 -8.76 15.92 -16.72
N TYR A 130 -9.88 16.42 -16.21
CA TYR A 130 -11.15 16.07 -16.80
C TYR A 130 -11.18 16.52 -18.27
N GLU A 131 -11.59 15.63 -19.14
CA GLU A 131 -11.82 15.96 -20.54
C GLU A 131 -12.88 17.07 -20.64
N LYS A 132 -12.99 17.73 -21.83
CA LYS A 132 -14.00 18.77 -22.07
C LYS A 132 -15.42 18.30 -21.73
N ASN A 133 -15.67 16.99 -21.82
CA ASN A 133 -16.94 16.34 -21.47
C ASN A 133 -17.06 16.00 -19.97
N GLY A 134 -16.11 16.39 -19.15
CA GLY A 134 -16.17 16.28 -17.71
C GLY A 134 -15.80 14.93 -17.10
N TYR A 135 -15.12 14.04 -17.83
CA TYR A 135 -14.65 12.74 -17.32
C TYR A 135 -13.15 12.50 -17.55
N ASN A 136 -12.55 11.62 -16.77
CA ASN A 136 -11.19 11.08 -16.93
C ASN A 136 -11.22 9.56 -16.70
N SER A 137 -10.07 8.89 -16.72
CA SER A 137 -10.00 7.43 -16.54
C SER A 137 -10.52 6.96 -15.19
N ALA A 138 -10.24 7.70 -14.12
CA ALA A 138 -10.69 7.36 -12.77
C ALA A 138 -12.21 7.51 -12.62
N SER A 139 -12.80 8.63 -13.11
CA SER A 139 -14.25 8.83 -13.06
C SER A 139 -15.00 7.83 -13.94
N TYR A 140 -14.47 7.55 -15.14
CA TYR A 140 -15.04 6.51 -16.01
C TYR A 140 -15.03 5.14 -15.34
N ALA A 141 -13.92 4.74 -14.75
CA ALA A 141 -13.82 3.46 -14.05
C ALA A 141 -14.82 3.36 -12.89
N LEU A 142 -14.98 4.43 -12.10
CA LEU A 142 -15.96 4.46 -11.00
C LEU A 142 -17.39 4.45 -11.50
N ASN A 143 -17.72 5.19 -12.57
CA ASN A 143 -19.05 5.14 -13.19
C ASN A 143 -19.39 3.71 -13.64
N VAL A 144 -18.45 3.00 -14.27
CA VAL A 144 -18.63 1.59 -14.66
C VAL A 144 -18.80 0.69 -13.43
N TRP A 145 -18.00 0.89 -12.39
CA TRP A 145 -18.13 0.12 -11.14
C TRP A 145 -19.51 0.25 -10.50
N GLN A 146 -20.06 1.45 -10.49
CA GLN A 146 -21.35 1.72 -9.84
C GLN A 146 -22.55 1.29 -10.69
N ASN A 147 -22.48 1.48 -12.02
CA ASN A 147 -23.64 1.34 -12.88
C ASN A 147 -23.61 0.10 -13.80
N GLN A 148 -22.42 -0.47 -14.08
CA GLN A 148 -22.22 -1.66 -14.94
C GLN A 148 -21.11 -2.55 -14.38
N ARG A 149 -21.27 -2.97 -13.12
CA ARG A 149 -20.24 -3.70 -12.35
C ARG A 149 -19.74 -4.96 -13.03
N ASP A 150 -20.60 -5.66 -13.75
CA ASP A 150 -20.27 -6.85 -14.55
C ASP A 150 -19.22 -6.55 -15.66
N LYS A 151 -19.13 -5.32 -16.11
CA LYS A 151 -18.17 -4.85 -17.12
C LYS A 151 -16.88 -4.30 -16.52
N TYR A 152 -16.87 -4.01 -15.21
CA TYR A 152 -15.75 -3.31 -14.57
C TYR A 152 -14.42 -4.03 -14.76
N GLY A 153 -14.36 -5.35 -14.57
CA GLY A 153 -13.11 -6.11 -14.69
C GLY A 153 -12.47 -5.96 -16.07
N GLN A 154 -13.29 -6.02 -17.15
CA GLN A 154 -12.81 -5.84 -18.50
C GLN A 154 -12.36 -4.40 -18.81
N VAL A 155 -13.09 -3.41 -18.27
CA VAL A 155 -12.72 -1.99 -18.41
C VAL A 155 -11.43 -1.71 -17.66
N HIS A 156 -11.31 -2.17 -16.42
CA HIS A 156 -10.13 -2.01 -15.56
C HIS A 156 -8.89 -2.61 -16.22
N GLU A 157 -8.95 -3.83 -16.73
CA GLU A 157 -7.86 -4.48 -17.45
C GLU A 157 -7.36 -3.62 -18.63
N LEU A 158 -8.30 -3.09 -19.43
CA LEU A 158 -7.95 -2.26 -20.59
C LEU A 158 -7.36 -0.90 -20.18
N LEU A 159 -7.83 -0.30 -19.08
CA LEU A 159 -7.25 0.91 -18.52
C LEU A 159 -5.81 0.68 -18.02
N VAL A 160 -5.57 -0.42 -17.32
CA VAL A 160 -4.24 -0.80 -16.83
C VAL A 160 -3.29 -1.13 -17.98
N LYS A 161 -3.76 -1.86 -18.99
CA LYS A 161 -2.92 -2.35 -20.09
C LYS A 161 -2.38 -1.23 -20.99
N LYS A 162 -3.10 -0.11 -21.16
CA LYS A 162 -2.63 1.01 -21.99
C LYS A 162 -1.46 1.73 -21.33
N PRO A 163 -0.30 1.90 -21.99
CA PRO A 163 0.80 2.70 -21.46
C PRO A 163 0.44 4.18 -21.33
N GLY A 164 0.98 4.84 -20.30
CA GLY A 164 0.79 6.29 -20.07
C GLY A 164 -0.63 6.67 -19.68
N ALA A 165 -0.90 7.97 -19.72
CA ALA A 165 -2.19 8.56 -19.38
C ALA A 165 -3.24 8.28 -20.46
N HIS A 166 -4.52 8.33 -20.08
CA HIS A 166 -5.65 8.21 -20.99
C HIS A 166 -6.09 9.58 -21.49
N ASP A 167 -6.60 9.59 -22.71
CA ASP A 167 -7.26 10.72 -23.37
C ASP A 167 -8.67 10.31 -23.81
N ALA A 168 -9.47 11.25 -24.23
CA ALA A 168 -10.84 11.00 -24.71
C ALA A 168 -10.90 9.91 -25.77
N ARG A 169 -9.91 9.86 -26.67
CA ARG A 169 -9.87 8.85 -27.74
C ARG A 169 -9.70 7.45 -27.17
N SER A 170 -8.76 7.25 -26.26
CA SER A 170 -8.48 5.96 -25.64
C SER A 170 -9.64 5.49 -24.76
N LEU A 171 -10.26 6.41 -24.00
CA LEU A 171 -11.43 6.07 -23.17
C LEU A 171 -12.63 5.67 -24.05
N ASN A 172 -12.91 6.40 -25.14
CA ASN A 172 -13.95 6.02 -26.11
C ASN A 172 -13.69 4.66 -26.76
N GLN A 173 -12.44 4.32 -27.08
CA GLN A 173 -12.10 3.00 -27.64
C GLN A 173 -12.37 1.88 -26.63
N ILE A 174 -12.01 2.08 -25.35
CA ILE A 174 -12.30 1.12 -24.29
C ILE A 174 -13.80 0.98 -24.11
N ALA A 175 -14.53 2.07 -23.99
CA ALA A 175 -15.97 2.08 -23.78
C ALA A 175 -16.72 1.33 -24.91
N LYS A 176 -16.39 1.61 -26.17
CA LYS A 176 -16.96 0.91 -27.33
C LYS A 176 -16.66 -0.59 -27.31
N LYS A 177 -15.44 -0.97 -26.92
CA LYS A 177 -15.04 -2.38 -26.84
C LYS A 177 -15.78 -3.14 -25.74
N THR A 178 -16.17 -2.47 -24.68
CA THR A 178 -16.80 -3.06 -23.49
C THR A 178 -18.31 -2.83 -23.41
N GLY A 179 -18.87 -1.99 -24.31
CA GLY A 179 -20.28 -1.60 -24.29
C GLY A 179 -20.65 -0.71 -23.11
N THR A 180 -19.72 0.18 -22.71
CA THR A 180 -19.87 1.06 -21.53
C THR A 180 -19.85 2.54 -21.89
N GLU A 181 -20.21 2.92 -23.13
CA GLU A 181 -20.21 4.30 -23.63
C GLU A 181 -21.08 5.22 -22.77
N ALA A 182 -22.19 4.69 -22.24
CA ALA A 182 -23.08 5.43 -21.34
C ALA A 182 -22.42 5.88 -20.03
N GLN A 183 -21.23 5.33 -19.69
CA GLN A 183 -20.49 5.67 -18.48
C GLN A 183 -19.42 6.76 -18.71
N LEU A 184 -19.22 7.20 -19.96
CA LEU A 184 -18.37 8.34 -20.30
C LEU A 184 -19.17 9.64 -20.14
N VAL A 185 -19.51 9.97 -18.90
CA VAL A 185 -20.37 11.11 -18.55
C VAL A 185 -19.72 11.98 -17.47
N ASP A 186 -20.13 13.25 -17.45
CA ASP A 186 -19.84 14.17 -16.37
C ASP A 186 -20.76 13.87 -15.18
N ASP A 187 -20.31 12.96 -14.32
CA ASP A 187 -21.05 12.58 -13.12
C ASP A 187 -20.55 13.35 -11.90
N LYS A 188 -21.45 14.12 -11.27
CA LYS A 188 -21.11 14.96 -10.12
C LYS A 188 -20.81 14.15 -8.85
N GLU A 189 -21.50 13.02 -8.65
CA GLU A 189 -21.28 12.16 -7.48
C GLU A 189 -19.90 11.50 -7.59
N THR A 190 -19.56 10.97 -8.75
CA THR A 190 -18.24 10.37 -9.00
C THR A 190 -17.12 11.39 -8.86
N LYS A 191 -17.31 12.63 -9.34
CA LYS A 191 -16.33 13.72 -9.10
C LYS A 191 -16.15 14.01 -7.62
N ALA A 192 -17.25 14.13 -6.88
CA ALA A 192 -17.19 14.34 -5.43
C ALA A 192 -16.46 13.20 -4.70
N LEU A 193 -16.63 11.94 -5.14
CA LEU A 193 -15.87 10.80 -4.61
C LEU A 193 -14.37 10.95 -4.91
N LEU A 194 -13.97 11.32 -6.12
CA LEU A 194 -12.56 11.52 -6.47
C LEU A 194 -11.93 12.69 -5.72
N ASP A 195 -12.67 13.78 -5.53
CA ASP A 195 -12.21 14.93 -4.71
C ASP A 195 -12.03 14.49 -3.25
N LYS A 196 -12.93 13.68 -2.71
CA LYS A 196 -12.81 13.11 -1.37
C LYS A 196 -11.64 12.13 -1.26
N ASN A 197 -11.41 11.30 -2.28
CA ASN A 197 -10.25 10.43 -2.37
C ASN A 197 -8.94 11.22 -2.30
N TYR A 198 -8.88 12.34 -3.02
CA TYR A 198 -7.71 13.22 -2.99
C TYR A 198 -7.51 13.89 -1.62
N GLN A 199 -8.61 14.27 -0.95
CA GLN A 199 -8.53 14.77 0.43
C GLN A 199 -7.94 13.72 1.37
N TYR A 200 -8.43 12.47 1.33
CA TYR A 200 -7.89 11.38 2.12
C TYR A 200 -6.44 11.04 1.77
N PHE A 201 -6.09 11.05 0.49
CA PHE A 201 -4.69 10.91 0.07
C PHE A 201 -3.78 11.93 0.78
N THR A 202 -4.22 13.19 0.86
CA THR A 202 -3.48 14.27 1.51
C THR A 202 -3.46 14.13 3.03
N GLN A 203 -4.60 13.82 3.65
CA GLN A 203 -4.73 13.65 5.10
C GLN A 203 -3.91 12.46 5.63
N LEU A 204 -3.78 11.39 4.85
CA LEU A 204 -2.90 10.25 5.13
C LEU A 204 -1.41 10.58 4.93
N GLY A 205 -1.06 11.81 4.53
CA GLY A 205 0.32 12.22 4.31
C GLY A 205 1.01 11.52 3.14
N LEU A 206 0.24 10.94 2.22
CA LEU A 206 0.79 10.24 1.06
C LEU A 206 1.38 11.24 0.07
N ARG A 207 2.46 10.85 -0.61
CA ARG A 207 3.23 11.75 -1.50
C ARG A 207 3.21 11.33 -2.96
N GLY A 208 2.63 10.19 -3.29
CA GLY A 208 2.61 9.66 -4.65
C GLY A 208 1.87 8.33 -4.75
N THR A 209 1.76 7.84 -5.97
CA THR A 209 1.17 6.55 -6.31
C THR A 209 2.17 5.67 -7.06
N PRO A 210 2.04 4.34 -6.93
CA PRO A 210 1.13 3.66 -6.02
C PRO A 210 1.56 3.80 -4.56
N ALA A 211 0.63 3.59 -3.64
CA ALA A 211 0.92 3.31 -2.24
C ALA A 211 -0.05 2.23 -1.76
N LEU A 212 0.45 1.29 -0.95
CA LEU A 212 -0.40 0.32 -0.28
C LEU A 212 -0.48 0.67 1.21
N ILE A 213 -1.65 0.46 1.81
CA ILE A 213 -1.81 0.54 3.25
C ILE A 213 -2.34 -0.82 3.70
N ILE A 214 -1.53 -1.51 4.51
CA ILE A 214 -1.82 -2.82 5.07
C ILE A 214 -1.84 -2.67 6.58
N ASN A 215 -2.98 -2.86 7.21
CA ASN A 215 -3.20 -2.40 8.58
C ASN A 215 -2.75 -0.94 8.73
N ASP A 216 -1.84 -0.62 9.64
CA ASP A 216 -1.38 0.76 9.87
C ASP A 216 -0.06 1.06 9.13
N GLN A 217 0.45 0.10 8.35
CA GLN A 217 1.69 0.24 7.61
C GLN A 217 1.44 0.82 6.22
N VAL A 218 2.12 1.93 5.89
CA VAL A 218 2.16 2.50 4.54
C VAL A 218 3.38 1.96 3.80
N ILE A 219 3.15 1.36 2.64
CA ILE A 219 4.20 0.89 1.72
C ILE A 219 4.17 1.79 0.48
N PRO A 220 5.09 2.75 0.36
CA PRO A 220 5.11 3.68 -0.77
C PRO A 220 5.77 3.06 -1.99
N GLY A 221 5.21 3.33 -3.16
CA GLY A 221 5.76 2.92 -4.44
C GLY A 221 5.38 1.50 -4.84
N TYR A 222 6.01 1.04 -5.92
CA TYR A 222 5.87 -0.32 -6.41
C TYR A 222 6.61 -1.30 -5.49
N VAL A 223 5.96 -2.40 -5.16
CA VAL A 223 6.52 -3.51 -4.41
C VAL A 223 6.26 -4.82 -5.16
N PRO A 224 7.26 -5.70 -5.37
CA PRO A 224 7.08 -7.00 -6.01
C PRO A 224 6.33 -7.97 -5.09
N PHE A 225 5.74 -9.02 -5.69
CA PHE A 225 4.90 -9.97 -4.98
C PHE A 225 5.61 -10.66 -3.80
N ASP A 226 6.86 -11.08 -3.97
CA ASP A 226 7.64 -11.78 -2.94
C ASP A 226 7.94 -10.93 -1.69
N GLU A 227 8.00 -9.61 -1.84
CA GLU A 227 8.08 -8.69 -0.71
C GLU A 227 6.71 -8.42 -0.10
N LEU A 228 5.68 -8.32 -0.93
CA LEU A 228 4.30 -8.12 -0.49
C LEU A 228 3.77 -9.33 0.28
N GLU A 229 4.10 -10.54 -0.18
CA GLU A 229 3.82 -11.82 0.49
C GLU A 229 4.32 -11.82 1.93
N LYS A 230 5.57 -11.42 2.17
CA LYS A 230 6.16 -11.37 3.53
C LYS A 230 5.37 -10.47 4.47
N VAL A 231 4.93 -9.31 3.97
CA VAL A 231 4.12 -8.37 4.77
C VAL A 231 2.74 -8.95 5.05
N ILE A 232 2.10 -9.54 4.04
CA ILE A 232 0.77 -10.15 4.18
C ILE A 232 0.82 -11.31 5.18
N ASP A 233 1.82 -12.20 5.07
CA ASP A 233 1.99 -13.33 6.00
C ASP A 233 2.20 -12.86 7.45
N GLN A 234 3.00 -11.81 7.64
CA GLN A 234 3.23 -11.21 8.95
C GLN A 234 1.94 -10.64 9.54
N GLU A 235 1.14 -9.93 8.73
CA GLU A 235 -0.09 -9.29 9.18
C GLU A 235 -1.24 -10.28 9.43
N LEU A 236 -1.25 -11.41 8.72
CA LEU A 236 -2.21 -12.50 8.96
C LEU A 236 -1.85 -13.37 10.16
N ALA A 237 -0.59 -13.34 10.63
CA ALA A 237 -0.13 -14.09 11.79
C ALA A 237 -0.36 -13.37 13.14
N ASN A 238 -0.68 -12.06 13.11
CA ASN A 238 -0.92 -11.22 14.29
C ASN A 238 -2.41 -11.17 14.66
#